data_2c2628db62270ba73d8defbcaec09bfc
#
_entry.id   2c2628db62270ba73d8defbcaec09bfc
#
_cell.length_a   1.000
_cell.length_b   1.000
_cell.length_c   1.000
_cell.angle_alpha   90.00
_cell.angle_beta   90.00
_cell.angle_gamma   90.00
#
_symmetry.space_group_name_H-M   'P 1'
#
loop_
_entity.id
_entity.type
_entity.pdbx_description
1 polymer ?
#
loop_
_entity_poly.entity_id
_entity_poly.type
_entity_poly.pdbx_seq_one_letter_code
_entity_poly.pdbx_strand_id
1 'polypeptide(L)'
;MGRRVIELRTAHTADLDASTRSAIRRLMDAAFDGVSDDTFENVLGGVHALVVEEGELVGHGSVVQRRLLHAGRALRTGYVEGVAVRQDRRRRGHGAAMMSALERVVRTAYQLGALGASIEGGRLYAARGWQLWQGPCSALTPDGIHRTADKDGFIYVLPGSVPVDVSGDLICDWRPGGLW
;
A
#
# COMPACT_ATOMS: atom_id res chain seq x y z
N MET A 1 -5.27 -30.08 -20.94
CA MET A 1 -5.08 -29.28 -19.71
C MET A 1 -4.91 -27.83 -20.13
N GLY A 2 -5.99 -27.01 -20.03
CA GLY A 2 -5.99 -25.62 -20.48
C GLY A 2 -5.03 -24.79 -19.62
N ARG A 3 -4.19 -23.99 -20.26
CA ARG A 3 -3.28 -23.03 -19.61
C ARG A 3 -4.16 -21.95 -18.97
N ARG A 4 -4.18 -21.87 -17.65
CA ARG A 4 -4.89 -20.78 -16.93
C ARG A 4 -4.33 -19.44 -17.39
N VAL A 5 -5.21 -18.57 -17.83
CA VAL A 5 -4.82 -17.22 -18.22
C VAL A 5 -4.74 -16.37 -16.94
N ILE A 6 -3.54 -15.96 -16.59
CA ILE A 6 -3.28 -15.05 -15.48
C ILE A 6 -2.75 -13.75 -16.09
N GLU A 7 -3.41 -12.64 -15.79
CA GLU A 7 -3.02 -11.31 -16.23
C GLU A 7 -2.68 -10.45 -15.01
N LEU A 8 -1.50 -9.83 -15.02
CA LEU A 8 -1.14 -8.73 -14.12
C LEU A 8 -1.16 -7.45 -14.94
N ARG A 9 -1.99 -6.49 -14.55
CA ARG A 9 -2.05 -5.18 -15.19
C ARG A 9 -1.99 -4.06 -14.17
N THR A 10 -1.51 -2.89 -14.58
CA THR A 10 -1.60 -1.66 -13.81
C THR A 10 -2.57 -0.69 -14.49
N ALA A 11 -3.35 0.04 -13.69
CA ALA A 11 -4.27 1.05 -14.17
C ALA A 11 -4.37 2.18 -13.15
N HIS A 12 -4.55 3.41 -13.61
CA HIS A 12 -4.90 4.51 -12.71
C HIS A 12 -6.36 4.39 -12.27
N THR A 13 -6.70 4.92 -11.10
CA THR A 13 -8.09 4.92 -10.60
C THR A 13 -9.08 5.48 -11.63
N ALA A 14 -8.67 6.50 -12.41
CA ALA A 14 -9.50 7.10 -13.45
C ALA A 14 -9.88 6.14 -14.59
N ASP A 15 -9.10 5.10 -14.79
CA ASP A 15 -9.28 4.09 -15.86
C ASP A 15 -10.06 2.85 -15.37
N LEU A 16 -10.43 2.81 -14.08
CA LEU A 16 -11.21 1.73 -13.51
C LEU A 16 -12.71 1.95 -13.71
N ASP A 17 -13.37 0.99 -14.32
CA ASP A 17 -14.83 0.98 -14.39
C ASP A 17 -15.48 0.63 -13.03
N ALA A 18 -16.79 0.84 -12.93
CA ALA A 18 -17.54 0.60 -11.71
C ALA A 18 -17.49 -0.89 -11.29
N SER A 19 -17.45 -1.81 -12.24
CA SER A 19 -17.41 -3.24 -11.97
C SER A 19 -16.08 -3.66 -11.35
N THR A 20 -14.97 -3.12 -11.85
CA THR A 20 -13.63 -3.35 -11.31
C THR A 20 -13.48 -2.74 -9.91
N ARG A 21 -13.97 -1.52 -9.69
CA ARG A 21 -13.98 -0.89 -8.35
C ARG A 21 -14.77 -1.72 -7.35
N SER A 22 -15.95 -2.22 -7.74
CA SER A 22 -16.74 -3.11 -6.90
C SER A 22 -16.04 -4.44 -6.61
N ALA A 23 -15.32 -5.00 -7.57
CA ALA A 23 -14.54 -6.22 -7.37
C ALA A 23 -13.36 -5.99 -6.39
N ILE A 24 -12.67 -4.84 -6.49
CA ILE A 24 -11.63 -4.45 -5.55
C ILE A 24 -12.22 -4.35 -4.12
N ARG A 25 -13.37 -3.68 -3.97
CA ARG A 25 -14.04 -3.54 -2.67
C ARG A 25 -14.35 -4.90 -2.05
N ARG A 26 -14.98 -5.79 -2.81
CA ARG A 26 -15.30 -7.16 -2.33
C ARG A 26 -14.05 -7.94 -1.94
N LEU A 27 -12.96 -7.83 -2.73
CA LEU A 27 -11.70 -8.49 -2.40
C LEU A 27 -11.11 -7.97 -1.10
N MET A 28 -11.14 -6.65 -0.88
CA MET A 28 -10.66 -6.03 0.35
C MET A 28 -11.55 -6.39 1.56
N ASP A 29 -12.87 -6.35 1.42
CA ASP A 29 -13.80 -6.76 2.46
C ASP A 29 -13.53 -8.20 2.93
N ALA A 30 -13.29 -9.10 1.99
CA ALA A 30 -12.97 -10.50 2.30
C ALA A 30 -11.58 -10.69 2.92
N ALA A 31 -10.60 -9.86 2.56
CA ALA A 31 -9.23 -9.99 3.04
C ALA A 31 -9.01 -9.33 4.40
N PHE A 32 -9.77 -8.29 4.74
CA PHE A 32 -9.59 -7.46 5.94
C PHE A 32 -10.79 -7.50 6.91
N ASP A 33 -11.66 -8.49 6.74
CA ASP A 33 -12.87 -8.67 7.57
C ASP A 33 -13.79 -7.43 7.57
N GLY A 34 -13.95 -6.85 6.39
CA GLY A 34 -14.68 -5.62 6.14
C GLY A 34 -13.79 -4.37 6.19
N VAL A 35 -14.06 -3.43 5.31
CA VAL A 35 -13.39 -2.12 5.28
C VAL A 35 -14.44 -1.00 5.29
N SER A 36 -14.16 0.08 6.01
CA SER A 36 -15.01 1.27 5.97
C SER A 36 -14.93 1.96 4.60
N ASP A 37 -15.90 2.82 4.30
CA ASP A 37 -15.88 3.62 3.08
C ASP A 37 -14.65 4.51 3.01
N ASP A 38 -14.28 5.16 4.11
CA ASP A 38 -13.07 5.98 4.20
C ASP A 38 -11.80 5.16 3.93
N THR A 39 -11.71 3.94 4.45
CA THR A 39 -10.57 3.05 4.19
C THR A 39 -10.52 2.64 2.72
N PHE A 40 -11.67 2.40 2.11
CA PHE A 40 -11.73 2.11 0.67
C PHE A 40 -11.35 3.33 -0.18
N GLU A 41 -11.82 4.53 0.18
CA GLU A 41 -11.42 5.77 -0.50
C GLU A 41 -9.90 5.99 -0.46
N ASN A 42 -9.23 5.59 0.63
CA ASN A 42 -7.79 5.74 0.79
C ASN A 42 -6.96 4.91 -0.22
N VAL A 43 -7.53 3.87 -0.85
CA VAL A 43 -6.82 3.10 -1.89
C VAL A 43 -6.97 3.70 -3.30
N LEU A 44 -7.84 4.69 -3.44
CA LEU A 44 -8.15 5.34 -4.71
C LEU A 44 -7.26 6.57 -4.97
N GLY A 45 -7.27 7.05 -6.21
CA GLY A 45 -6.54 8.25 -6.62
C GLY A 45 -5.11 7.99 -7.10
N GLY A 46 -4.71 6.73 -7.21
CA GLY A 46 -3.36 6.35 -7.63
C GLY A 46 -3.33 5.24 -8.67
N VAL A 47 -2.23 4.51 -8.69
CA VAL A 47 -1.99 3.39 -9.61
C VAL A 47 -2.30 2.07 -8.89
N HIS A 48 -3.15 1.27 -9.49
CA HIS A 48 -3.54 -0.06 -9.02
C HIS A 48 -2.75 -1.13 -9.77
N ALA A 49 -2.32 -2.18 -9.06
CA ALA A 49 -1.90 -3.45 -9.62
C ALA A 49 -3.04 -4.46 -9.43
N LEU A 50 -3.47 -5.06 -10.52
CA LEU A 50 -4.63 -5.96 -10.57
C LEU A 50 -4.17 -7.31 -11.10
N VAL A 51 -4.43 -8.37 -10.36
CA VAL A 51 -4.25 -9.76 -10.84
C VAL A 51 -5.61 -10.32 -11.19
N VAL A 52 -5.76 -10.68 -12.45
CA VAL A 52 -6.99 -11.29 -13.00
C VAL A 52 -6.67 -12.72 -13.41
N GLU A 53 -7.42 -13.68 -12.93
CA GLU A 53 -7.34 -15.11 -13.30
C GLU A 53 -8.69 -15.53 -13.88
N GLU A 54 -8.68 -15.99 -15.13
CA GLU A 54 -9.90 -16.43 -15.84
C GLU A 54 -11.04 -15.40 -15.85
N GLY A 55 -10.68 -14.10 -15.95
CA GLY A 55 -11.63 -12.98 -15.97
C GLY A 55 -12.07 -12.50 -14.59
N GLU A 56 -11.62 -13.13 -13.50
CA GLU A 56 -11.94 -12.73 -12.13
C GLU A 56 -10.77 -12.01 -11.46
N LEU A 57 -11.05 -10.93 -10.73
CA LEU A 57 -10.06 -10.24 -9.91
C LEU A 57 -9.72 -11.11 -8.70
N VAL A 58 -8.44 -11.50 -8.59
CA VAL A 58 -7.94 -12.34 -7.50
C VAL A 58 -6.86 -11.66 -6.67
N GLY A 59 -6.34 -10.53 -7.13
CA GLY A 59 -5.33 -9.76 -6.39
C GLY A 59 -5.45 -8.27 -6.68
N HIS A 60 -5.20 -7.45 -5.67
CA HIS A 60 -5.19 -6.00 -5.73
C HIS A 60 -4.13 -5.42 -4.80
N GLY A 61 -3.57 -4.30 -5.20
CA GLY A 61 -2.81 -3.37 -4.39
C GLY A 61 -2.74 -2.04 -5.13
N SER A 62 -2.57 -0.94 -4.41
CA SER A 62 -2.43 0.37 -5.04
C SER A 62 -1.27 1.16 -4.46
N VAL A 63 -0.80 2.15 -5.21
CA VAL A 63 0.11 3.20 -4.76
C VAL A 63 -0.63 4.52 -4.87
N VAL A 64 -0.80 5.20 -3.76
CA VAL A 64 -1.35 6.55 -3.69
C VAL A 64 -0.29 7.53 -3.22
N GLN A 65 -0.39 8.79 -3.64
CA GLN A 65 0.54 9.81 -3.18
C GLN A 65 0.17 10.29 -1.79
N ARG A 66 1.16 10.28 -0.89
CA ARG A 66 1.05 10.90 0.44
C ARG A 66 2.24 11.81 0.70
N ARG A 67 2.11 12.71 1.67
CA ARG A 67 3.22 13.50 2.20
C ARG A 67 3.58 12.97 3.58
N LEU A 68 4.75 12.33 3.68
CA LEU A 68 5.32 11.96 4.97
C LEU A 68 6.40 12.96 5.34
N LEU A 69 6.32 13.48 6.57
CA LEU A 69 7.29 14.42 7.09
C LEU A 69 8.40 13.65 7.81
N HIS A 70 9.63 13.95 7.44
CA HIS A 70 10.84 13.40 8.06
C HIS A 70 11.97 14.42 8.01
N ALA A 71 12.65 14.64 9.12
CA ALA A 71 13.78 15.57 9.22
C ALA A 71 13.47 16.98 8.62
N GLY A 72 12.29 17.52 8.93
CA GLY A 72 11.86 18.86 8.46
C GLY A 72 11.45 18.91 6.97
N ARG A 73 11.33 17.80 6.29
CA ARG A 73 10.96 17.71 4.86
C ARG A 73 9.66 16.97 4.66
N ALA A 74 8.80 17.48 3.77
CA ALA A 74 7.58 16.80 3.32
C ALA A 74 7.89 15.96 2.08
N LEU A 75 8.17 14.69 2.26
CA LEU A 75 8.57 13.78 1.20
C LEU A 75 7.36 13.36 0.35
N ARG A 76 7.51 13.43 -0.99
CA ARG A 76 6.53 12.84 -1.91
C ARG A 76 6.67 11.34 -1.84
N THR A 77 5.70 10.71 -1.18
CA THR A 77 5.72 9.30 -0.83
C THR A 77 4.69 8.53 -1.64
N GLY A 78 5.12 7.44 -2.27
CA GLY A 78 4.23 6.42 -2.82
C GLY A 78 3.82 5.48 -1.70
N TYR A 79 2.59 5.65 -1.21
CA TYR A 79 2.07 4.84 -0.12
C TYR A 79 1.30 3.65 -0.67
N VAL A 80 1.73 2.44 -0.32
CA VAL A 80 1.11 1.20 -0.78
C VAL A 80 -0.08 0.86 0.10
N GLU A 81 -1.23 0.64 -0.54
CA GLU A 81 -2.51 0.43 0.12
C GLU A 81 -3.21 -0.82 -0.39
N GLY A 82 -4.04 -1.42 0.46
CA GLY A 82 -5.02 -2.42 0.08
C GLY A 82 -4.46 -3.64 -0.63
N VAL A 83 -3.25 -4.09 -0.25
CA VAL A 83 -2.65 -5.30 -0.83
C VAL A 83 -3.38 -6.52 -0.34
N ALA A 84 -4.12 -7.15 -1.23
CA ALA A 84 -4.95 -8.31 -0.94
C ALA A 84 -4.84 -9.35 -2.05
N VAL A 85 -4.84 -10.63 -1.67
CA VAL A 85 -4.95 -11.77 -2.57
C VAL A 85 -6.08 -12.65 -2.05
N ARG A 86 -6.97 -13.06 -2.95
CA ARG A 86 -8.08 -13.98 -2.62
C ARG A 86 -7.54 -15.23 -1.93
N GLN A 87 -8.19 -15.65 -0.86
CA GLN A 87 -7.67 -16.69 0.03
C GLN A 87 -7.27 -17.98 -0.69
N ASP A 88 -8.11 -18.44 -1.62
CA ASP A 88 -7.88 -19.67 -2.42
C ASP A 88 -6.81 -19.49 -3.53
N ARG A 89 -6.26 -18.29 -3.68
CA ARG A 89 -5.22 -17.93 -4.65
C ARG A 89 -3.91 -17.49 -4.00
N ARG A 90 -3.82 -17.51 -2.68
CA ARG A 90 -2.59 -17.20 -1.94
C ARG A 90 -1.48 -18.22 -2.23
N ARG A 91 -0.23 -17.84 -1.94
CA ARG A 91 0.99 -18.66 -2.13
C ARG A 91 1.26 -19.09 -3.57
N ARG A 92 0.73 -18.34 -4.54
CA ARG A 92 0.95 -18.56 -5.98
C ARG A 92 1.83 -17.47 -6.63
N GLY A 93 2.47 -16.63 -5.83
CA GLY A 93 3.33 -15.54 -6.31
C GLY A 93 2.59 -14.25 -6.68
N HIS A 94 1.26 -14.19 -6.58
CA HIS A 94 0.48 -13.00 -6.97
C HIS A 94 0.86 -11.76 -6.16
N GLY A 95 1.04 -11.88 -4.85
CA GLY A 95 1.46 -10.77 -3.99
C GLY A 95 2.84 -10.23 -4.39
N ALA A 96 3.80 -11.11 -4.66
CA ALA A 96 5.13 -10.71 -5.10
C ALA A 96 5.10 -10.02 -6.48
N ALA A 97 4.31 -10.52 -7.41
CA ALA A 97 4.14 -9.92 -8.73
C ALA A 97 3.49 -8.54 -8.67
N MET A 98 2.44 -8.37 -7.86
CA MET A 98 1.83 -7.06 -7.60
C MET A 98 2.81 -6.09 -6.98
N MET A 99 3.54 -6.51 -5.94
CA MET A 99 4.54 -5.67 -5.28
C MET A 99 5.63 -5.24 -6.25
N SER A 100 6.10 -6.10 -7.15
CA SER A 100 7.08 -5.72 -8.17
C SER A 100 6.55 -4.60 -9.07
N ALA A 101 5.28 -4.65 -9.47
CA ALA A 101 4.66 -3.60 -10.27
C ALA A 101 4.51 -2.28 -9.48
N LEU A 102 4.07 -2.34 -8.23
CA LEU A 102 3.90 -1.17 -7.36
C LEU A 102 5.24 -0.54 -6.98
N GLU A 103 6.25 -1.35 -6.66
CA GLU A 103 7.62 -0.89 -6.35
C GLU A 103 8.26 -0.18 -7.53
N ARG A 104 7.99 -0.62 -8.77
CA ARG A 104 8.45 0.09 -9.96
C ARG A 104 7.85 1.50 -10.01
N VAL A 105 6.56 1.65 -9.72
CA VAL A 105 5.89 2.97 -9.64
C VAL A 105 6.53 3.82 -8.54
N VAL A 106 6.73 3.25 -7.36
CA VAL A 106 7.38 3.95 -6.23
C VAL A 106 8.76 4.46 -6.62
N ARG A 107 9.62 3.60 -7.18
CA ARG A 107 11.00 3.96 -7.55
C ARG A 107 11.10 5.01 -8.64
N THR A 108 10.13 5.06 -9.55
CA THR A 108 10.17 5.99 -10.69
C THR A 108 9.47 7.31 -10.44
N ALA A 109 8.48 7.36 -9.55
CA ALA A 109 7.63 8.53 -9.36
C ALA A 109 7.78 9.21 -7.99
N TYR A 110 8.37 8.55 -6.99
CA TYR A 110 8.37 9.02 -5.61
C TYR A 110 9.76 9.11 -5.00
N GLN A 111 9.89 9.91 -3.95
CA GLN A 111 11.12 10.07 -3.17
C GLN A 111 11.29 8.97 -2.13
N LEU A 112 10.19 8.38 -1.71
CA LEU A 112 10.09 7.34 -0.69
C LEU A 112 8.90 6.45 -1.00
N GLY A 113 9.00 5.15 -0.73
CA GLY A 113 7.85 4.27 -0.57
C GLY A 113 7.52 4.08 0.89
N ALA A 114 6.25 3.92 1.23
CA ALA A 114 5.84 3.55 2.59
C ALA A 114 4.60 2.66 2.56
N LEU A 115 4.40 1.90 3.62
CA LEU A 115 3.21 1.10 3.86
C LEU A 115 3.07 0.74 5.34
N GLY A 116 1.84 0.50 5.77
CA GLY A 116 1.56 -0.19 7.02
C GLY A 116 1.40 -1.68 6.78
N ALA A 117 2.12 -2.52 7.53
CA ALA A 117 2.08 -3.96 7.38
C ALA A 117 1.46 -4.64 8.60
N SER A 118 0.79 -5.78 8.37
CA SER A 118 0.53 -6.73 9.46
C SER A 118 1.83 -7.46 9.84
N ILE A 119 1.84 -8.10 11.01
CA ILE A 119 2.98 -8.91 11.45
C ILE A 119 3.35 -9.99 10.41
N GLU A 120 2.34 -10.61 9.80
CA GLU A 120 2.52 -11.63 8.76
C GLU A 120 3.06 -11.04 7.45
N GLY A 121 2.57 -9.86 7.06
CA GLY A 121 2.99 -9.16 5.84
C GLY A 121 4.43 -8.65 5.89
N GLY A 122 4.93 -8.32 7.07
CA GLY A 122 6.28 -7.76 7.25
C GLY A 122 7.40 -8.60 6.62
N ARG A 123 7.28 -9.92 6.66
CA ARG A 123 8.27 -10.83 6.05
C ARG A 123 8.35 -10.67 4.53
N LEU A 124 7.20 -10.50 3.88
CA LEU A 124 7.14 -10.27 2.43
C LEU A 124 7.88 -8.98 2.07
N TYR A 125 7.62 -7.90 2.78
CA TYR A 125 8.21 -6.60 2.50
C TYR A 125 9.70 -6.55 2.82
N ALA A 126 10.13 -7.10 3.96
CA ALA A 126 11.55 -7.19 4.31
C ALA A 126 12.36 -7.97 3.27
N ALA A 127 11.84 -9.10 2.77
CA ALA A 127 12.47 -9.89 1.71
C ALA A 127 12.61 -9.14 0.37
N ARG A 128 11.85 -8.05 0.18
CA ARG A 128 11.85 -7.20 -1.01
C ARG A 128 12.67 -5.92 -0.86
N GLY A 129 13.38 -5.75 0.26
CA GLY A 129 14.23 -4.60 0.52
C GLY A 129 13.52 -3.42 1.19
N TRP A 130 12.27 -3.61 1.65
CA TRP A 130 11.61 -2.65 2.52
C TRP A 130 12.25 -2.69 3.92
N GLN A 131 12.42 -1.54 4.52
CA GLN A 131 13.03 -1.39 5.84
C GLN A 131 11.95 -1.06 6.87
N LEU A 132 11.97 -1.75 8.00
CA LEU A 132 11.11 -1.42 9.13
C LEU A 132 11.51 -0.05 9.70
N TRP A 133 10.53 0.85 9.84
CA TRP A 133 10.74 2.10 10.55
C TRP A 133 10.89 1.84 12.04
N GLN A 134 11.97 2.33 12.63
CA GLN A 134 12.34 2.07 14.03
C GLN A 134 12.02 3.25 14.95
N GLY A 135 11.96 4.45 14.39
CA GLY A 135 11.66 5.66 15.13
C GLY A 135 10.17 5.83 15.43
N PRO A 136 9.80 6.87 16.16
CA PRO A 136 8.42 7.14 16.51
C PRO A 136 7.58 7.56 15.30
N CYS A 137 6.35 7.05 15.22
CA CYS A 137 5.36 7.40 14.23
C CYS A 137 4.32 8.37 14.80
N SER A 138 3.94 9.37 14.03
CA SER A 138 2.94 10.39 14.40
C SER A 138 2.08 10.75 13.19
N ALA A 139 0.98 11.43 13.41
CA ALA A 139 0.13 11.98 12.36
C ALA A 139 -0.02 13.50 12.52
N LEU A 140 0.01 14.21 11.40
CA LEU A 140 -0.35 15.61 11.35
C LEU A 140 -1.88 15.68 11.24
N THR A 141 -2.52 16.18 12.27
CA THR A 141 -3.99 16.29 12.36
C THR A 141 -4.41 17.76 12.34
N PRO A 142 -5.70 18.09 12.19
CA PRO A 142 -6.18 19.47 12.30
C PRO A 142 -5.82 20.17 13.63
N ASP A 143 -5.63 19.39 14.70
CA ASP A 143 -5.30 19.92 16.03
C ASP A 143 -3.79 19.91 16.34
N GLY A 144 -2.96 19.48 15.38
CA GLY A 144 -1.51 19.40 15.52
C GLY A 144 -0.94 18.00 15.28
N ILE A 145 0.29 17.79 15.71
CA ILE A 145 0.98 16.50 15.55
C ILE A 145 0.64 15.61 16.74
N HIS A 146 0.08 14.46 16.47
CA HIS A 146 -0.30 13.45 17.45
C HIS A 146 0.49 12.16 17.27
N ARG A 147 0.98 11.63 18.37
CA ARG A 147 1.71 10.37 18.41
C ARG A 147 0.78 9.19 18.07
N THR A 148 1.23 8.31 17.18
CA THR A 148 0.55 7.07 16.80
C THR A 148 1.36 5.86 17.23
N ALA A 149 1.56 5.71 18.55
CA ALA A 149 2.44 4.69 19.13
C ALA A 149 2.00 3.24 18.80
N ASP A 150 0.72 3.02 18.53
CA ASP A 150 0.16 1.75 18.08
C ASP A 150 0.66 1.33 16.68
N LYS A 151 1.29 2.25 15.94
CA LYS A 151 1.86 2.00 14.61
C LYS A 151 3.37 1.76 14.63
N ASP A 152 4.01 1.96 15.76
CA ASP A 152 5.44 1.65 15.89
C ASP A 152 5.68 0.16 15.64
N GLY A 153 6.67 -0.14 14.81
CA GLY A 153 6.98 -1.51 14.43
C GLY A 153 6.10 -2.10 13.31
N PHE A 154 5.18 -1.31 12.72
CA PHE A 154 4.31 -1.75 11.63
C PHE A 154 4.50 -0.97 10.33
N ILE A 155 5.26 0.12 10.34
CA ILE A 155 5.51 0.93 9.15
C ILE A 155 6.80 0.48 8.49
N TYR A 156 6.71 0.17 7.20
CA TYR A 156 7.85 -0.16 6.34
C TYR A 156 8.05 0.94 5.30
N VAL A 157 9.31 1.21 5.00
CA VAL A 157 9.68 2.18 3.97
C VAL A 157 10.57 1.54 2.91
N LEU A 158 10.39 1.95 1.67
CA LEU A 158 11.28 1.63 0.57
C LEU A 158 12.09 2.87 0.24
N PRO A 159 13.39 2.92 0.56
CA PRO A 159 14.22 4.06 0.25
C PRO A 159 14.23 4.36 -1.25
N GLY A 160 14.06 5.64 -1.60
CA GLY A 160 14.08 6.12 -2.96
C GLY A 160 15.25 7.07 -3.20
N SER A 161 14.97 8.19 -3.89
CA SER A 161 16.00 9.19 -4.23
C SER A 161 16.46 10.06 -3.05
N VAL A 162 15.76 10.00 -1.93
CA VAL A 162 16.07 10.78 -0.72
C VAL A 162 16.52 9.82 0.39
N PRO A 163 17.69 10.04 0.99
CA PRO A 163 18.11 9.25 2.15
C PRO A 163 17.22 9.57 3.35
N VAL A 164 16.90 8.55 4.13
CA VAL A 164 16.11 8.67 5.36
C VAL A 164 16.84 7.97 6.51
N ASP A 165 16.71 8.53 7.70
CA ASP A 165 17.11 7.89 8.95
C ASP A 165 15.90 7.18 9.56
N VAL A 166 15.86 5.86 9.46
CA VAL A 166 14.73 5.05 9.94
C VAL A 166 14.54 5.08 11.47
N SER A 167 15.49 5.65 12.21
CA SER A 167 15.39 5.84 13.66
C SER A 167 14.80 7.19 14.07
N GLY A 168 14.64 8.13 13.13
CA GLY A 168 14.06 9.45 13.36
C GLY A 168 12.54 9.45 13.38
N ASP A 169 11.94 10.63 13.56
CA ASP A 169 10.50 10.81 13.51
C ASP A 169 9.95 10.62 12.09
N LEU A 170 8.80 9.96 11.99
CA LEU A 170 8.02 9.87 10.75
C LEU A 170 6.59 10.32 11.04
N ILE A 171 6.11 11.28 10.26
CA ILE A 171 4.79 11.88 10.47
C ILE A 171 3.98 11.76 9.20
N CYS A 172 2.82 11.12 9.26
CA CYS A 172 1.93 11.03 8.10
C CYS A 172 1.00 12.25 8.00
N ASP A 173 0.55 12.53 6.80
CA ASP A 173 -0.49 13.52 6.51
C ASP A 173 -1.85 13.07 7.05
N TRP A 174 -2.75 14.05 7.23
CA TRP A 174 -4.11 13.80 7.69
C TRP A 174 -4.98 13.20 6.58
N ARG A 175 -5.80 12.22 6.95
CA ARG A 175 -6.86 11.66 6.10
C ARG A 175 -7.94 10.99 6.94
N PRO A 176 -9.19 10.86 6.45
CA PRO A 176 -10.23 10.04 7.10
C PRO A 176 -9.86 8.57 7.11
N GLY A 177 -10.47 7.79 8.00
CA GLY A 177 -10.22 6.36 8.14
C GLY A 177 -8.87 6.05 8.79
N GLY A 178 -8.17 5.04 8.30
CA GLY A 178 -6.84 4.67 8.80
C GLY A 178 -5.79 5.73 8.47
N LEU A 179 -5.10 6.25 9.49
CA LEU A 179 -4.06 7.27 9.31
C LEU A 179 -2.81 6.73 8.59
N TRP A 180 -2.46 5.49 8.92
CA TRP A 180 -1.30 4.78 8.37
C TRP A 180 -1.72 3.62 7.47
#